data_cdb5458b10bb6d318cdefd176469562d
#
_entry.id   cdb5458b10bb6d318cdefd176469562d
#
_cell.length_a   1.000
_cell.length_b   1.000
_cell.length_c   1.000
_cell.angle_alpha   90.00
_cell.angle_beta   90.00
_cell.angle_gamma   90.00
#
_symmetry.space_group_name_H-M   'P 1'
#
loop_
_entity.id
_entity.type
_entity.pdbx_description
1 polymer ?
#
loop_
_entity_poly.entity_id
_entity_poly.type
_entity_poly.pdbx_seq_one_letter_code
_entity_poly.pdbx_strand_id
1 'polypeptide(L)'
;MDRSPRVPAHQVTTRNLGAAYPFIAEAGLGQRGVVIGDDLLGGSFVFDPFELYGLGVVSNPNMVVFGQIGRGKSAFVKTFLWRQAVFGRRAWVVDPKGEYADLAAAWGVRPVALRPGGAVRLNPLDPGPERADGARDGAGSTARRQMELLASLAAACLGRNLVPRERAALSVALVSAAARSAVPTVPSVVDALLAPTADAALSLRTEQRDLLEDGRDIALELRRLVHGDLHGMFDGLTTPGLDLSAPLVVLDLSALYTSTALGVLMACATSWLQAALARTTASRAAGSHIYLVVDEAWAILSNLGVARWLQSSWKLSRALGVSNIAVLHRVSDLRSVGASDSEQVALAQGLLADSETRVVYAQSPGELAAASELLSLSSTEAELLPQL
;
A
#
# COMPACT_ATOMS: atom_id res chain seq x y z
N MET A 1 -17.48 31.33 2.67
CA MET A 1 -16.79 31.78 3.90
C MET A 1 -15.32 31.64 3.62
N ASP A 2 -14.69 32.78 3.45
CA ASP A 2 -13.26 32.88 3.19
C ASP A 2 -12.49 32.48 4.47
N ARG A 3 -11.80 31.34 4.43
CA ARG A 3 -10.99 30.80 5.53
C ARG A 3 -9.51 30.88 5.21
N SER A 4 -9.06 31.99 4.64
CA SER A 4 -7.63 32.26 4.52
C SER A 4 -7.01 32.25 5.93
N PRO A 5 -5.94 31.47 6.18
CA PRO A 5 -5.26 31.50 7.46
C PRO A 5 -4.77 32.92 7.75
N ARG A 6 -5.14 33.47 8.90
CA ARG A 6 -4.70 34.81 9.30
C ARG A 6 -3.24 34.72 9.75
N VAL A 7 -2.33 35.12 8.90
CA VAL A 7 -0.95 35.36 9.29
C VAL A 7 -0.93 36.49 10.35
N PRO A 8 -0.22 36.34 11.48
CA PRO A 8 -0.11 37.37 12.49
C PRO A 8 0.39 38.69 11.87
N ALA A 9 -0.33 39.78 12.09
CA ALA A 9 0.07 41.07 11.60
C ALA A 9 1.26 41.59 12.42
N HIS A 10 2.39 41.78 11.78
CA HIS A 10 3.55 42.42 12.39
C HIS A 10 3.52 43.94 12.09
N GLN A 11 3.61 44.77 13.13
CA GLN A 11 3.79 46.20 12.96
C GLN A 11 5.28 46.48 12.69
N VAL A 12 5.57 46.96 11.49
CA VAL A 12 6.91 47.37 11.09
C VAL A 12 6.95 48.85 10.67
N THR A 13 8.05 49.52 10.90
CA THR A 13 8.23 50.90 10.44
C THR A 13 8.56 50.93 8.95
N THR A 14 8.30 52.07 8.28
CA THR A 14 8.65 52.26 6.86
C THR A 14 10.13 52.02 6.57
N ARG A 15 11.00 52.16 7.56
CA ARG A 15 12.45 51.89 7.47
C ARG A 15 12.71 50.38 7.31
N ASN A 16 11.90 49.55 7.92
CA ASN A 16 12.00 48.09 7.78
C ASN A 16 11.34 47.58 6.49
N LEU A 17 10.32 48.31 5.96
CA LEU A 17 9.71 48.01 4.67
C LEU A 17 10.68 48.18 3.50
N GLY A 18 11.67 49.07 3.60
CA GLY A 18 12.73 49.23 2.60
C GLY A 18 13.65 47.99 2.47
N ALA A 19 13.69 47.14 3.49
CA ALA A 19 14.43 45.89 3.49
C ALA A 19 13.52 44.66 3.23
N ALA A 20 12.19 44.87 3.18
CA ALA A 20 11.25 43.83 2.82
C ALA A 20 11.39 43.54 1.32
N TYR A 21 11.85 42.37 0.99
CA TYR A 21 11.90 41.92 -0.40
C TYR A 21 10.45 41.68 -0.85
N PRO A 22 9.88 42.49 -1.75
CA PRO A 22 8.45 42.40 -2.09
C PRO A 22 8.10 41.18 -2.94
N PHE A 23 9.08 40.32 -3.27
CA PHE A 23 8.95 39.19 -4.18
C PHE A 23 9.45 37.89 -3.54
N ILE A 24 8.96 37.55 -2.34
CA ILE A 24 9.16 36.24 -1.79
C ILE A 24 8.16 35.32 -2.55
N ALA A 25 8.65 34.64 -3.55
CA ALA A 25 7.94 33.56 -4.19
C ALA A 25 8.77 32.29 -3.99
N GLU A 26 8.15 31.23 -3.52
CA GLU A 26 8.80 29.94 -3.55
C GLU A 26 8.99 29.51 -5.01
N ALA A 27 10.15 28.90 -5.32
CA ALA A 27 10.39 28.28 -6.61
C ALA A 27 9.55 27.01 -6.70
N GLY A 28 8.30 27.15 -7.11
CA GLY A 28 7.41 26.01 -7.36
C GLY A 28 7.87 25.19 -8.58
N LEU A 29 7.27 24.02 -8.79
CA LEU A 29 7.52 23.15 -9.94
C LEU A 29 7.07 23.77 -11.28
N GLY A 30 6.42 24.93 -11.27
CA GLY A 30 5.88 25.60 -12.44
C GLY A 30 4.84 24.72 -13.17
N GLN A 31 5.11 24.38 -14.45
CA GLN A 31 4.20 23.53 -15.25
C GLN A 31 4.45 22.01 -15.09
N ARG A 32 5.38 21.60 -14.23
CA ARG A 32 5.78 20.20 -14.05
C ARG A 32 5.06 19.47 -12.95
N GLY A 33 3.89 19.95 -12.54
CA GLY A 33 3.09 19.32 -11.51
C GLY A 33 1.64 19.76 -11.55
N VAL A 34 0.84 19.27 -10.62
CA VAL A 34 -0.56 19.65 -10.47
C VAL A 34 -0.73 20.72 -9.41
N VAL A 35 -1.62 21.66 -9.63
CA VAL A 35 -2.00 22.64 -8.61
C VAL A 35 -2.73 21.91 -7.48
N ILE A 36 -2.22 22.01 -6.28
CA ILE A 36 -2.84 21.45 -5.06
C ILE A 36 -3.76 22.50 -4.42
N GLY A 37 -3.33 23.72 -4.34
CA GLY A 37 -4.01 24.84 -3.72
C GLY A 37 -3.12 26.06 -3.74
N ASP A 38 -3.37 26.98 -2.82
CA ASP A 38 -2.54 28.16 -2.62
C ASP A 38 -1.60 27.93 -1.42
N ASP A 39 -0.39 28.46 -1.50
CA ASP A 39 0.56 28.47 -0.39
C ASP A 39 0.22 29.59 0.63
N LEU A 40 0.96 29.65 1.74
CA LEU A 40 0.76 30.68 2.78
C LEU A 40 1.09 32.09 2.30
N LEU A 41 1.79 32.23 1.19
CA LEU A 41 2.18 33.53 0.59
C LEU A 41 1.20 33.97 -0.51
N GLY A 42 0.18 33.14 -0.80
CA GLY A 42 -0.84 33.40 -1.84
C GLY A 42 -0.41 32.99 -3.24
N GLY A 43 0.67 32.24 -3.36
CA GLY A 43 1.11 31.63 -4.60
C GLY A 43 0.44 30.28 -4.84
N SER A 44 0.36 29.84 -6.11
CA SER A 44 -0.16 28.52 -6.43
C SER A 44 0.82 27.45 -6.01
N PHE A 45 0.41 26.54 -5.11
CA PHE A 45 1.19 25.36 -4.72
C PHE A 45 1.05 24.25 -5.76
N VAL A 46 2.12 24.04 -6.53
CA VAL A 46 2.23 23.04 -7.59
C VAL A 46 3.10 21.88 -7.10
N PHE A 47 2.60 20.65 -7.24
CA PHE A 47 3.25 19.48 -6.67
C PHE A 47 3.20 18.26 -7.60
N ASP A 48 4.32 17.56 -7.74
CA ASP A 48 4.44 16.22 -8.33
C ASP A 48 5.61 15.48 -7.67
N PRO A 49 5.37 14.37 -6.94
CA PRO A 49 6.42 13.65 -6.23
C PRO A 49 7.43 12.98 -7.18
N PHE A 50 7.04 12.64 -8.40
CA PHE A 50 7.97 12.07 -9.39
C PHE A 50 8.92 13.14 -9.96
N GLU A 51 8.40 14.35 -10.19
CA GLU A 51 9.26 15.47 -10.62
C GLU A 51 10.25 15.85 -9.52
N LEU A 52 9.80 15.93 -8.26
CA LEU A 52 10.68 16.20 -7.12
C LEU A 52 11.74 15.10 -6.95
N TYR A 53 11.36 13.84 -7.13
CA TYR A 53 12.29 12.72 -7.13
C TYR A 53 13.29 12.81 -8.27
N GLY A 54 12.84 13.13 -9.49
CA GLY A 54 13.70 13.32 -10.67
C GLY A 54 14.68 14.48 -10.52
N LEU A 55 14.31 15.52 -9.79
CA LEU A 55 15.16 16.67 -9.45
C LEU A 55 16.10 16.39 -8.27
N GLY A 56 15.97 15.24 -7.58
CA GLY A 56 16.77 14.90 -6.40
C GLY A 56 16.38 15.69 -5.14
N VAL A 57 15.21 16.35 -5.13
CA VAL A 57 14.69 17.08 -3.97
C VAL A 57 14.21 16.12 -2.89
N VAL A 58 13.59 15.00 -3.29
CA VAL A 58 13.18 13.92 -2.41
C VAL A 58 13.89 12.61 -2.81
N SER A 59 14.14 11.74 -1.84
CA SER A 59 14.82 10.46 -2.07
C SER A 59 13.89 9.36 -2.61
N ASN A 60 12.58 9.57 -2.50
CA ASN A 60 11.56 8.68 -3.04
C ASN A 60 10.24 9.43 -3.28
N PRO A 61 9.37 8.96 -4.19
CA PRO A 61 8.11 9.59 -4.52
C PRO A 61 6.94 9.16 -3.62
N ASN A 62 7.18 8.39 -2.53
CA ASN A 62 6.10 7.90 -1.69
C ASN A 62 5.48 9.00 -0.84
N MET A 63 4.19 8.85 -0.56
CA MET A 63 3.37 9.83 0.17
C MET A 63 2.57 9.17 1.28
N VAL A 64 2.43 9.84 2.41
CA VAL A 64 1.49 9.49 3.47
C VAL A 64 0.54 10.64 3.71
N VAL A 65 -0.76 10.34 3.84
CA VAL A 65 -1.82 11.32 4.08
C VAL A 65 -2.45 11.06 5.43
N PHE A 66 -2.36 12.01 6.34
CA PHE A 66 -2.92 11.95 7.70
C PHE A 66 -4.05 12.95 7.90
N GLY A 67 -5.00 12.62 8.72
CA GLY A 67 -6.02 13.56 9.18
C GLY A 67 -7.24 12.86 9.76
N GLN A 68 -7.99 13.56 10.55
CA GLN A 68 -9.23 13.05 11.12
C GLN A 68 -10.24 12.63 10.04
N ILE A 69 -11.17 11.76 10.42
CA ILE A 69 -12.30 11.36 9.56
C ILE A 69 -13.12 12.61 9.19
N GLY A 70 -13.51 12.70 7.92
CA GLY A 70 -14.32 13.83 7.41
C GLY A 70 -13.54 15.12 7.10
N ARG A 71 -12.20 15.14 7.22
CA ARG A 71 -11.38 16.31 6.93
C ARG A 71 -10.90 16.44 5.48
N GLY A 72 -11.34 15.57 4.58
CA GLY A 72 -11.07 15.72 3.15
C GLY A 72 -9.89 14.91 2.60
N LYS A 73 -9.30 13.99 3.36
CA LYS A 73 -8.18 13.14 2.91
C LYS A 73 -8.47 12.40 1.60
N SER A 74 -9.56 11.62 1.56
CA SER A 74 -9.94 10.87 0.36
C SER A 74 -10.34 11.82 -0.79
N ALA A 75 -10.91 13.00 -0.49
CA ALA A 75 -11.17 14.03 -1.49
C ALA A 75 -9.87 14.58 -2.09
N PHE A 76 -8.86 14.85 -1.25
CA PHE A 76 -7.53 15.25 -1.72
C PHE A 76 -6.93 14.18 -2.63
N VAL A 77 -6.87 12.92 -2.18
CA VAL A 77 -6.28 11.84 -2.98
C VAL A 77 -7.01 11.70 -4.32
N LYS A 78 -8.34 11.67 -4.33
CA LYS A 78 -9.14 11.60 -5.55
C LYS A 78 -8.86 12.76 -6.50
N THR A 79 -8.83 13.99 -5.99
CA THR A 79 -8.56 15.20 -6.78
C THR A 79 -7.11 15.21 -7.30
N PHE A 80 -6.15 14.80 -6.48
CA PHE A 80 -4.76 14.67 -6.86
C PHE A 80 -4.60 13.68 -8.01
N LEU A 81 -5.14 12.47 -7.89
CA LEU A 81 -5.09 11.46 -8.93
C LEU A 81 -5.75 11.94 -10.23
N TRP A 82 -6.93 12.58 -10.13
CA TRP A 82 -7.62 13.15 -11.26
C TRP A 82 -6.77 14.15 -12.03
N ARG A 83 -6.13 15.08 -11.32
CA ARG A 83 -5.26 16.09 -11.91
C ARG A 83 -4.00 15.47 -12.51
N GLN A 84 -3.42 14.47 -11.87
CA GLN A 84 -2.23 13.77 -12.35
C GLN A 84 -2.44 13.01 -13.66
N ALA A 85 -3.68 12.69 -14.01
CA ALA A 85 -4.01 12.06 -15.29
C ALA A 85 -3.60 12.91 -16.50
N VAL A 86 -3.56 14.25 -16.39
CA VAL A 86 -3.08 15.16 -17.45
C VAL A 86 -1.63 14.87 -17.84
N PHE A 87 -0.82 14.37 -16.91
CA PHE A 87 0.57 13.96 -17.15
C PHE A 87 0.70 12.49 -17.55
N GLY A 88 -0.40 11.82 -17.92
CA GLY A 88 -0.42 10.40 -18.25
C GLY A 88 -0.11 9.47 -17.04
N ARG A 89 -0.18 9.99 -15.82
CA ARG A 89 -0.03 9.19 -14.61
C ARG A 89 -1.23 8.27 -14.44
N ARG A 90 -1.00 7.05 -14.03
CA ARG A 90 -2.04 6.04 -13.77
C ARG A 90 -2.18 5.84 -12.27
N ALA A 91 -3.33 5.35 -11.86
CA ALA A 91 -3.58 5.08 -10.45
C ALA A 91 -4.17 3.69 -10.24
N TRP A 92 -3.71 3.02 -9.20
CA TRP A 92 -4.24 1.76 -8.72
C TRP A 92 -4.59 1.93 -7.25
N VAL A 93 -5.81 1.58 -6.89
CA VAL A 93 -6.39 1.89 -5.58
C VAL A 93 -6.90 0.63 -4.92
N VAL A 94 -6.48 0.38 -3.69
CA VAL A 94 -7.12 -0.56 -2.77
C VAL A 94 -8.11 0.24 -1.93
N ASP A 95 -9.41 -0.01 -2.17
CA ASP A 95 -10.53 0.77 -1.64
C ASP A 95 -11.39 -0.09 -0.69
N PRO A 96 -11.14 -0.07 0.61
CA PRO A 96 -11.91 -0.87 1.56
C PRO A 96 -13.28 -0.28 1.88
N LYS A 97 -13.55 0.98 1.50
CA LYS A 97 -14.83 1.67 1.79
C LYS A 97 -15.75 1.85 0.59
N GLY A 98 -15.25 1.63 -0.64
CA GLY A 98 -16.01 1.92 -1.85
C GLY A 98 -16.10 3.41 -2.19
N GLU A 99 -15.20 4.24 -1.67
CA GLU A 99 -15.25 5.71 -1.84
C GLU A 99 -14.74 6.19 -3.22
N TYR A 100 -14.09 5.33 -4.01
CA TYR A 100 -13.49 5.70 -5.31
C TYR A 100 -14.40 5.40 -6.50
N ALA A 101 -15.64 4.95 -6.27
CA ALA A 101 -16.60 4.63 -7.33
C ALA A 101 -16.90 5.82 -8.24
N ASP A 102 -17.09 7.04 -7.69
CA ASP A 102 -17.35 8.25 -8.47
C ASP A 102 -16.15 8.64 -9.32
N LEU A 103 -14.94 8.51 -8.82
CA LEU A 103 -13.72 8.75 -9.58
C LEU A 103 -13.58 7.74 -10.72
N ALA A 104 -13.88 6.48 -10.48
CA ALA A 104 -13.88 5.42 -11.48
C ALA A 104 -14.90 5.72 -12.58
N ALA A 105 -16.13 6.11 -12.21
CA ALA A 105 -17.17 6.50 -13.15
C ALA A 105 -16.76 7.69 -14.02
N ALA A 106 -16.13 8.73 -13.43
CA ALA A 106 -15.64 9.89 -14.15
C ALA A 106 -14.58 9.54 -15.21
N TRP A 107 -13.81 8.46 -15.00
CA TRP A 107 -12.84 7.93 -15.96
C TRP A 107 -13.40 6.85 -16.88
N GLY A 108 -14.69 6.54 -16.78
CA GLY A 108 -15.36 5.52 -17.58
C GLY A 108 -14.89 4.10 -17.26
N VAL A 109 -14.32 3.87 -16.09
CA VAL A 109 -13.87 2.55 -15.62
C VAL A 109 -14.80 2.01 -14.53
N ARG A 110 -14.81 0.69 -14.36
CA ARG A 110 -15.60 0.03 -13.31
C ARG A 110 -14.66 -0.51 -12.24
N PRO A 111 -14.96 -0.29 -10.95
CA PRO A 111 -14.23 -0.95 -9.88
C PRO A 111 -14.29 -2.48 -9.99
N VAL A 112 -13.19 -3.12 -9.68
CA VAL A 112 -13.09 -4.58 -9.53
C VAL A 112 -13.60 -4.93 -8.14
N ALA A 113 -14.89 -5.30 -8.04
CA ALA A 113 -15.51 -5.60 -6.76
C ALA A 113 -15.17 -7.03 -6.31
N LEU A 114 -14.48 -7.14 -5.18
CA LEU A 114 -14.18 -8.41 -4.52
C LEU A 114 -15.21 -8.66 -3.42
N ARG A 115 -15.92 -9.77 -3.56
CA ARG A 115 -17.02 -10.13 -2.63
C ARG A 115 -16.98 -11.63 -2.33
N PRO A 116 -17.31 -12.04 -1.10
CA PRO A 116 -17.49 -13.46 -0.78
C PRO A 116 -18.47 -14.11 -1.75
N GLY A 117 -18.10 -15.26 -2.32
CA GLY A 117 -18.90 -15.94 -3.33
C GLY A 117 -19.01 -15.22 -4.68
N GLY A 118 -18.23 -14.16 -4.90
CA GLY A 118 -18.24 -13.38 -6.14
C GLY A 118 -17.64 -14.12 -7.34
N ALA A 119 -17.83 -13.52 -8.53
CA ALA A 119 -17.30 -14.06 -9.79
C ALA A 119 -15.85 -13.63 -10.06
N VAL A 120 -15.39 -12.55 -9.45
CA VAL A 120 -14.03 -12.01 -9.64
C VAL A 120 -13.09 -12.62 -8.62
N ARG A 121 -12.03 -13.24 -9.10
CA ARG A 121 -10.94 -13.80 -8.29
C ARG A 121 -9.62 -13.14 -8.65
N LEU A 122 -8.79 -12.92 -7.65
CA LEU A 122 -7.40 -12.47 -7.80
C LEU A 122 -6.49 -13.51 -7.15
N ASN A 123 -5.48 -13.97 -7.87
CA ASN A 123 -4.48 -14.87 -7.29
C ASN A 123 -3.34 -14.06 -6.67
N PRO A 124 -3.21 -14.00 -5.34
CA PRO A 124 -2.13 -13.24 -4.71
C PRO A 124 -0.73 -13.84 -5.01
N LEU A 125 -0.70 -15.10 -5.46
CA LEU A 125 0.52 -15.81 -5.84
C LEU A 125 0.82 -15.71 -7.34
N ASP A 126 0.15 -14.82 -8.09
CA ASP A 126 0.45 -14.63 -9.50
C ASP A 126 1.95 -14.39 -9.71
N PRO A 127 2.56 -15.03 -10.71
CA PRO A 127 3.96 -14.82 -11.02
C PRO A 127 4.19 -13.36 -11.42
N GLY A 128 5.39 -12.85 -11.16
CA GLY A 128 5.84 -11.57 -11.70
C GLY A 128 5.91 -11.60 -13.24
N PRO A 129 6.38 -10.49 -13.86
CA PRO A 129 6.46 -10.40 -15.31
C PRO A 129 7.41 -11.44 -15.88
N GLU A 130 7.06 -11.96 -17.06
CA GLU A 130 8.07 -12.51 -17.97
C GLU A 130 8.82 -11.32 -18.58
N ARG A 131 10.17 -11.33 -18.52
CA ARG A 131 10.97 -10.32 -19.18
C ARG A 131 10.81 -10.45 -20.69
N ALA A 132 10.96 -9.33 -21.42
CA ALA A 132 10.88 -9.30 -22.88
C ALA A 132 11.89 -10.24 -23.59
N ASP A 133 12.93 -10.68 -22.86
CA ASP A 133 13.93 -11.67 -23.30
C ASP A 133 13.52 -13.13 -23.03
N GLY A 134 12.28 -13.36 -22.55
CA GLY A 134 11.78 -14.69 -22.19
C GLY A 134 12.34 -15.24 -20.88
N ALA A 135 13.26 -14.51 -20.23
CA ALA A 135 13.71 -14.86 -18.89
C ALA A 135 12.66 -14.38 -17.88
N ARG A 136 12.02 -15.29 -17.18
CA ARG A 136 11.28 -14.94 -15.95
C ARG A 136 12.27 -14.28 -15.03
N ASP A 137 11.90 -13.14 -14.44
CA ASP A 137 12.65 -12.53 -13.33
C ASP A 137 13.02 -13.67 -12.39
N GLY A 138 14.32 -13.98 -12.27
CA GLY A 138 14.83 -15.30 -11.90
C GLY A 138 13.88 -16.08 -11.01
N ALA A 139 13.53 -17.29 -11.36
CA ALA A 139 12.53 -18.12 -10.68
C ALA A 139 12.64 -18.04 -9.14
N GLY A 140 13.82 -17.66 -8.62
CA GLY A 140 14.10 -17.37 -7.24
C GLY A 140 13.46 -16.08 -6.68
N SER A 141 13.26 -15.01 -7.47
CA SER A 141 12.67 -13.76 -6.95
C SER A 141 11.15 -13.89 -6.80
N THR A 142 10.49 -14.55 -7.75
CA THR A 142 9.05 -14.84 -7.70
C THR A 142 8.75 -15.80 -6.54
N ALA A 143 9.49 -16.91 -6.42
CA ALA A 143 9.30 -17.86 -5.33
C ALA A 143 9.53 -17.22 -3.95
N ARG A 144 10.55 -16.36 -3.83
CA ARG A 144 10.79 -15.59 -2.59
C ARG A 144 9.60 -14.70 -2.24
N ARG A 145 9.10 -13.91 -3.19
CA ARG A 145 7.94 -13.03 -2.99
C ARG A 145 6.70 -13.81 -2.58
N GLN A 146 6.42 -14.92 -3.27
CA GLN A 146 5.29 -15.81 -2.96
C GLN A 146 5.43 -16.40 -1.54
N MET A 147 6.65 -16.82 -1.17
CA MET A 147 6.93 -17.37 0.15
C MET A 147 6.78 -16.31 1.26
N GLU A 148 7.30 -15.11 1.05
CA GLU A 148 7.18 -14.00 2.00
C GLU A 148 5.72 -13.61 2.21
N LEU A 149 4.92 -13.54 1.13
CA LEU A 149 3.49 -13.28 1.22
C LEU A 149 2.77 -14.39 1.99
N LEU A 150 2.96 -15.65 1.62
CA LEU A 150 2.31 -16.78 2.28
C LEU A 150 2.67 -16.84 3.76
N ALA A 151 3.94 -16.63 4.12
CA ALA A 151 4.37 -16.59 5.51
C ALA A 151 3.71 -15.44 6.28
N SER A 152 3.55 -14.27 5.64
CA SER A 152 2.88 -13.11 6.22
C SER A 152 1.39 -13.36 6.41
N LEU A 153 0.72 -13.96 5.42
CA LEU A 153 -0.69 -14.32 5.50
C LEU A 153 -0.94 -15.37 6.59
N ALA A 154 -0.11 -16.42 6.64
CA ALA A 154 -0.22 -17.46 7.65
C ALA A 154 0.00 -16.90 9.07
N ALA A 155 1.02 -16.04 9.25
CA ALA A 155 1.27 -15.39 10.53
C ALA A 155 0.10 -14.46 10.93
N ALA A 156 -0.50 -13.78 9.97
CA ALA A 156 -1.67 -12.93 10.17
C ALA A 156 -2.88 -13.74 10.66
N CYS A 157 -3.17 -14.84 9.99
CA CYS A 157 -4.29 -15.71 10.34
C CYS A 157 -4.10 -16.40 11.69
N LEU A 158 -2.86 -16.87 11.99
CA LEU A 158 -2.51 -17.50 13.25
C LEU A 158 -2.40 -16.51 14.43
N GLY A 159 -2.31 -15.19 14.16
CA GLY A 159 -2.09 -14.17 15.18
C GLY A 159 -0.69 -14.22 15.84
N ARG A 160 0.26 -14.93 15.24
CA ARG A 160 1.64 -15.10 15.74
C ARG A 160 2.63 -15.35 14.60
N ASN A 161 3.91 -15.18 14.88
CA ASN A 161 4.96 -15.58 13.93
C ASN A 161 5.02 -17.09 13.73
N LEU A 162 5.37 -17.50 12.51
CA LEU A 162 5.63 -18.90 12.20
C LEU A 162 6.90 -19.38 12.88
N VAL A 163 6.84 -20.56 13.50
CA VAL A 163 8.05 -21.24 13.98
C VAL A 163 8.83 -21.87 12.82
N PRO A 164 10.13 -22.19 12.97
CA PRO A 164 10.97 -22.66 11.86
C PRO A 164 10.42 -23.87 11.10
N ARG A 165 9.85 -24.84 11.79
CA ARG A 165 9.25 -26.05 11.18
C ARG A 165 8.00 -25.73 10.36
N GLU A 166 7.13 -24.83 10.82
CA GLU A 166 5.97 -24.34 10.10
C GLU A 166 6.38 -23.62 8.82
N ARG A 167 7.42 -22.79 8.91
CA ARG A 167 7.98 -22.09 7.74
C ARG A 167 8.57 -23.05 6.72
N ALA A 168 9.26 -24.12 7.19
CA ALA A 168 9.78 -25.16 6.32
C ALA A 168 8.65 -25.93 5.63
N ALA A 169 7.61 -26.32 6.36
CA ALA A 169 6.43 -27.00 5.82
C ALA A 169 5.75 -26.14 4.74
N LEU A 170 5.55 -24.84 5.00
CA LEU A 170 4.97 -23.90 4.04
C LEU A 170 5.83 -23.74 2.77
N SER A 171 7.17 -23.68 2.93
CA SER A 171 8.10 -23.57 1.81
C SER A 171 8.03 -24.79 0.89
N VAL A 172 8.02 -25.99 1.45
CA VAL A 172 7.94 -27.23 0.67
C VAL A 172 6.56 -27.39 0.02
N ALA A 173 5.50 -26.96 0.71
CA ALA A 173 4.15 -26.96 0.14
C ALA A 173 4.04 -26.03 -1.07
N LEU A 174 4.64 -24.83 -1.01
CA LEU A 174 4.68 -23.92 -2.16
C LEU A 174 5.46 -24.54 -3.34
N VAL A 175 6.62 -25.17 -3.09
CA VAL A 175 7.39 -25.88 -4.13
C VAL A 175 6.56 -27.00 -4.75
N SER A 176 5.87 -27.79 -3.92
CA SER A 176 4.99 -28.88 -4.39
C SER A 176 3.81 -28.37 -5.22
N ALA A 177 3.22 -27.22 -4.83
CA ALA A 177 2.15 -26.58 -5.59
C ALA A 177 2.66 -26.06 -6.95
N ALA A 178 3.84 -25.42 -6.95
CA ALA A 178 4.48 -24.91 -8.18
C ALA A 178 4.92 -26.03 -9.14
N ALA A 179 5.25 -27.22 -8.63
CA ALA A 179 5.57 -28.37 -9.46
C ALA A 179 4.31 -28.95 -10.18
N ARG A 180 3.12 -28.79 -9.58
CA ARG A 180 1.85 -29.26 -10.16
C ARG A 180 1.26 -28.27 -11.15
N SER A 181 1.53 -26.98 -11.00
CA SER A 181 0.98 -25.92 -11.85
C SER A 181 1.99 -24.80 -12.00
N ALA A 182 2.15 -24.28 -13.22
CA ALA A 182 3.01 -23.11 -13.49
C ALA A 182 2.60 -21.86 -12.68
N VAL A 183 1.35 -21.79 -12.25
CA VAL A 183 0.79 -20.71 -11.40
C VAL A 183 0.19 -21.34 -10.15
N PRO A 184 0.93 -21.39 -9.03
CA PRO A 184 0.39 -21.87 -7.77
C PRO A 184 -0.72 -20.95 -7.28
N THR A 185 -1.68 -21.52 -6.54
CA THR A 185 -2.77 -20.77 -5.90
C THR A 185 -2.80 -21.07 -4.42
N VAL A 186 -3.47 -20.23 -3.62
CA VAL A 186 -3.64 -20.51 -2.18
C VAL A 186 -4.27 -21.90 -1.93
N PRO A 187 -5.33 -22.30 -2.65
CA PRO A 187 -5.86 -23.66 -2.53
C PRO A 187 -4.81 -24.75 -2.78
N SER A 188 -4.01 -24.64 -3.84
CA SER A 188 -3.00 -25.65 -4.17
C SER A 188 -1.91 -25.78 -3.10
N VAL A 189 -1.59 -24.69 -2.40
CA VAL A 189 -0.66 -24.70 -1.25
C VAL A 189 -1.32 -25.33 -0.02
N VAL A 190 -2.59 -25.02 0.25
CA VAL A 190 -3.38 -25.65 1.33
C VAL A 190 -3.47 -27.16 1.14
N ASP A 191 -3.77 -27.59 -0.08
CA ASP A 191 -3.82 -29.03 -0.42
C ASP A 191 -2.46 -29.70 -0.22
N ALA A 192 -1.36 -29.05 -0.59
CA ALA A 192 -0.02 -29.57 -0.39
C ALA A 192 0.39 -29.65 1.09
N LEU A 193 -0.09 -28.72 1.94
CA LEU A 193 0.11 -28.76 3.39
C LEU A 193 -0.69 -29.92 4.04
N LEU A 194 -1.93 -30.15 3.57
CA LEU A 194 -2.82 -31.19 4.12
C LEU A 194 -2.51 -32.59 3.60
N ALA A 195 -1.85 -32.70 2.46
CA ALA A 195 -1.44 -33.96 1.85
C ALA A 195 0.01 -33.86 1.34
N PRO A 196 1.00 -33.73 2.22
CA PRO A 196 2.40 -33.65 1.84
C PRO A 196 2.84 -34.96 1.16
N THR A 197 3.71 -34.88 0.17
CA THR A 197 4.26 -36.06 -0.51
C THR A 197 5.43 -36.64 0.26
N ALA A 198 5.76 -37.91 0.02
CA ALA A 198 6.93 -38.57 0.60
C ALA A 198 8.23 -37.84 0.21
N ASP A 199 8.34 -37.37 -1.05
CA ASP A 199 9.50 -36.60 -1.53
C ASP A 199 9.64 -35.27 -0.80
N ALA A 200 8.52 -34.61 -0.49
CA ALA A 200 8.49 -33.39 0.29
C ALA A 200 9.04 -33.62 1.71
N ALA A 201 8.61 -34.69 2.38
CA ALA A 201 9.10 -35.05 3.69
C ALA A 201 10.60 -35.44 3.67
N LEU A 202 11.01 -36.19 2.66
CA LEU A 202 12.41 -36.59 2.47
C LEU A 202 13.33 -35.38 2.28
N SER A 203 12.87 -34.34 1.57
CA SER A 203 13.66 -33.11 1.36
C SER A 203 14.01 -32.39 2.66
N LEU A 204 13.16 -32.50 3.68
CA LEU A 204 13.38 -31.97 5.04
C LEU A 204 13.94 -33.01 6.02
N ARG A 205 14.21 -34.24 5.55
CA ARG A 205 14.66 -35.38 6.39
C ARG A 205 13.72 -35.63 7.57
N THR A 206 12.41 -35.59 7.32
CA THR A 206 11.35 -35.82 8.30
C THR A 206 10.39 -36.89 7.79
N GLU A 207 9.50 -37.37 8.65
CA GLU A 207 8.42 -38.27 8.24
C GLU A 207 7.23 -37.46 7.64
N GLN A 208 6.49 -38.07 6.75
CA GLN A 208 5.32 -37.44 6.11
C GLN A 208 4.26 -37.02 7.14
N ARG A 209 4.12 -37.78 8.21
CA ARG A 209 3.20 -37.47 9.30
C ARG A 209 3.62 -36.22 10.07
N ASP A 210 4.91 -36.09 10.40
CA ASP A 210 5.44 -34.94 11.12
C ASP A 210 5.32 -33.67 10.26
N LEU A 211 5.62 -33.78 8.96
CA LEU A 211 5.44 -32.67 8.03
C LEU A 211 3.98 -32.22 7.92
N LEU A 212 3.03 -33.15 7.96
CA LEU A 212 1.60 -32.84 8.01
C LEU A 212 1.23 -32.10 9.31
N GLU A 213 1.74 -32.57 10.47
CA GLU A 213 1.50 -31.90 11.76
C GLU A 213 2.06 -30.48 11.77
N ASP A 214 3.29 -30.29 11.28
CA ASP A 214 3.95 -28.99 11.20
C ASP A 214 3.20 -27.99 10.28
N GLY A 215 2.54 -28.46 9.24
CA GLY A 215 1.78 -27.62 8.29
C GLY A 215 0.31 -27.45 8.61
N ARG A 216 -0.25 -28.26 9.54
CA ARG A 216 -1.69 -28.40 9.72
C ARG A 216 -2.38 -27.11 10.17
N ASP A 217 -1.85 -26.42 11.15
CA ASP A 217 -2.44 -25.19 11.68
C ASP A 217 -2.47 -24.09 10.61
N ILE A 218 -1.38 -23.96 9.85
CA ILE A 218 -1.30 -23.04 8.71
C ILE A 218 -2.39 -23.37 7.68
N ALA A 219 -2.50 -24.65 7.33
CA ALA A 219 -3.48 -25.09 6.33
C ALA A 219 -4.92 -24.80 6.76
N LEU A 220 -5.25 -25.06 8.05
CA LEU A 220 -6.58 -24.82 8.59
C LEU A 220 -6.94 -23.32 8.59
N GLU A 221 -6.00 -22.45 8.94
CA GLU A 221 -6.23 -21.01 8.91
C GLU A 221 -6.32 -20.46 7.48
N LEU A 222 -5.44 -20.89 6.57
CA LEU A 222 -5.53 -20.48 5.17
C LEU A 222 -6.78 -21.01 4.47
N ARG A 223 -7.39 -22.10 4.94
CA ARG A 223 -8.69 -22.60 4.42
C ARG A 223 -9.82 -21.59 4.56
N ARG A 224 -9.75 -20.65 5.47
CA ARG A 224 -10.75 -19.57 5.57
C ARG A 224 -10.78 -18.71 4.31
N LEU A 225 -9.61 -18.49 3.67
CA LEU A 225 -9.52 -17.79 2.38
C LEU A 225 -10.07 -18.61 1.20
N VAL A 226 -10.11 -19.95 1.36
CA VAL A 226 -10.43 -20.89 0.25
C VAL A 226 -11.86 -21.40 0.34
N HIS A 227 -12.32 -21.84 1.52
CA HIS A 227 -13.60 -22.51 1.73
C HIS A 227 -14.46 -21.87 2.83
N GLY A 228 -13.95 -20.87 3.54
CA GLY A 228 -14.65 -20.20 4.62
C GLY A 228 -15.46 -19.00 4.18
N ASP A 229 -15.63 -18.08 5.11
CA ASP A 229 -16.33 -16.82 4.96
C ASP A 229 -15.70 -15.85 3.91
N LEU A 230 -14.46 -16.13 3.50
CA LEU A 230 -13.69 -15.32 2.57
C LEU A 230 -13.52 -15.96 1.18
N HIS A 231 -14.21 -17.06 0.89
CA HIS A 231 -14.13 -17.74 -0.40
C HIS A 231 -14.61 -16.87 -1.57
N GLY A 232 -14.14 -17.17 -2.77
CA GLY A 232 -14.59 -16.51 -4.01
C GLY A 232 -13.80 -15.24 -4.35
N MET A 233 -12.71 -14.91 -3.63
CA MET A 233 -11.91 -13.73 -3.90
C MET A 233 -10.45 -14.06 -4.23
N PHE A 234 -9.79 -14.88 -3.41
CA PHE A 234 -8.36 -15.20 -3.52
C PHE A 234 -8.10 -16.71 -3.61
N ASP A 235 -9.13 -17.47 -3.91
CA ASP A 235 -9.17 -18.94 -3.88
C ASP A 235 -9.00 -19.60 -5.25
N GLY A 236 -8.43 -18.92 -6.22
CA GLY A 236 -8.24 -19.46 -7.56
C GLY A 236 -7.31 -18.61 -8.42
N LEU A 237 -7.25 -18.95 -9.69
CA LEU A 237 -6.56 -18.15 -10.70
C LEU A 237 -7.24 -16.79 -10.86
N THR A 238 -6.45 -15.76 -11.19
CA THR A 238 -6.99 -14.43 -11.50
C THR A 238 -7.98 -14.52 -12.67
N THR A 239 -9.16 -13.94 -12.48
CA THR A 239 -10.21 -13.87 -13.50
C THR A 239 -9.65 -13.21 -14.78
N PRO A 240 -9.78 -13.84 -15.96
CA PRO A 240 -9.34 -13.25 -17.22
C PRO A 240 -10.12 -11.98 -17.57
N GLY A 241 -9.50 -11.08 -18.34
CA GLY A 241 -10.18 -9.90 -18.89
C GLY A 241 -10.24 -8.69 -17.97
N LEU A 242 -9.54 -8.70 -16.83
CA LEU A 242 -9.37 -7.48 -16.03
C LEU A 242 -8.52 -6.46 -16.79
N ASP A 243 -9.11 -5.28 -17.07
CA ASP A 243 -8.39 -4.21 -17.79
C ASP A 243 -7.40 -3.50 -16.84
N LEU A 244 -6.16 -3.98 -16.85
CA LEU A 244 -5.05 -3.38 -16.12
C LEU A 244 -4.37 -2.24 -16.89
N SER A 245 -4.78 -1.98 -18.13
CA SER A 245 -4.27 -0.90 -18.96
C SER A 245 -5.02 0.42 -18.72
N ALA A 246 -6.18 0.36 -18.08
CA ALA A 246 -6.98 1.52 -17.72
C ALA A 246 -6.18 2.59 -16.94
N PRO A 247 -6.53 3.87 -17.07
CA PRO A 247 -5.88 4.95 -16.33
C PRO A 247 -6.10 4.83 -14.82
N LEU A 248 -7.19 4.19 -14.40
CA LEU A 248 -7.50 3.90 -13.02
C LEU A 248 -7.92 2.44 -12.86
N VAL A 249 -7.35 1.75 -11.87
CA VAL A 249 -7.78 0.41 -11.42
C VAL A 249 -8.17 0.53 -9.96
N VAL A 250 -9.42 0.25 -9.62
CA VAL A 250 -9.92 0.26 -8.24
C VAL A 250 -10.28 -1.16 -7.83
N LEU A 251 -9.65 -1.65 -6.75
CA LEU A 251 -10.05 -2.87 -6.07
C LEU A 251 -11.01 -2.50 -4.94
N ASP A 252 -12.29 -2.72 -5.17
CA ASP A 252 -13.35 -2.45 -4.18
C ASP A 252 -13.50 -3.64 -3.22
N LEU A 253 -13.13 -3.42 -1.96
CA LEU A 253 -13.23 -4.35 -0.84
C LEU A 253 -14.35 -3.97 0.13
N SER A 254 -15.26 -3.08 -0.24
CA SER A 254 -16.28 -2.52 0.66
C SER A 254 -17.18 -3.55 1.31
N ALA A 255 -17.43 -4.68 0.62
CA ALA A 255 -18.18 -5.80 1.18
C ALA A 255 -17.53 -6.43 2.42
N LEU A 256 -16.26 -6.12 2.70
CA LEU A 256 -15.44 -6.72 3.76
C LEU A 256 -14.96 -5.71 4.80
N TYR A 257 -15.40 -4.47 4.70
CA TYR A 257 -14.90 -3.36 5.53
C TYR A 257 -15.01 -3.64 7.04
N THR A 258 -16.07 -4.32 7.46
CA THR A 258 -16.30 -4.70 8.86
C THR A 258 -15.68 -6.05 9.25
N SER A 259 -15.02 -6.74 8.31
CA SER A 259 -14.40 -8.04 8.56
C SER A 259 -13.11 -7.88 9.35
N THR A 260 -12.90 -8.74 10.36
CA THR A 260 -11.63 -8.85 11.09
C THR A 260 -10.47 -9.27 10.19
N ALA A 261 -10.77 -9.84 9.02
CA ALA A 261 -9.79 -10.25 8.02
C ALA A 261 -9.40 -9.15 7.02
N LEU A 262 -9.94 -7.92 7.17
CA LEU A 262 -9.70 -6.83 6.21
C LEU A 262 -8.21 -6.62 5.92
N GLY A 263 -7.35 -6.59 6.94
CA GLY A 263 -5.91 -6.43 6.77
C GLY A 263 -5.27 -7.53 5.90
N VAL A 264 -5.67 -8.77 6.11
CA VAL A 264 -5.21 -9.94 5.31
C VAL A 264 -5.66 -9.81 3.86
N LEU A 265 -6.90 -9.42 3.64
CA LEU A 265 -7.47 -9.25 2.29
C LEU A 265 -6.83 -8.07 1.55
N MET A 266 -6.59 -6.97 2.24
CA MET A 266 -5.85 -5.83 1.68
C MET A 266 -4.42 -6.23 1.30
N ALA A 267 -3.75 -7.07 2.08
CA ALA A 267 -2.43 -7.60 1.73
C ALA A 267 -2.48 -8.47 0.47
N CYS A 268 -3.47 -9.36 0.35
CA CYS A 268 -3.68 -10.15 -0.86
C CYS A 268 -3.91 -9.26 -2.09
N ALA A 269 -4.79 -8.26 -1.98
CA ALA A 269 -5.10 -7.32 -3.03
C ALA A 269 -3.86 -6.50 -3.45
N THR A 270 -3.13 -5.96 -2.48
CA THR A 270 -1.92 -5.18 -2.73
C THR A 270 -0.81 -6.03 -3.35
N SER A 271 -0.64 -7.29 -2.90
CA SER A 271 0.33 -8.21 -3.49
C SER A 271 0.01 -8.53 -4.95
N TRP A 272 -1.26 -8.81 -5.24
CA TRP A 272 -1.70 -9.03 -6.61
C TRP A 272 -1.46 -7.78 -7.48
N LEU A 273 -1.80 -6.59 -6.98
CA LEU A 273 -1.55 -5.32 -7.68
C LEU A 273 -0.06 -5.15 -8.00
N GLN A 274 0.82 -5.42 -7.05
CA GLN A 274 2.27 -5.30 -7.27
C GLN A 274 2.78 -6.30 -8.30
N ALA A 275 2.29 -7.55 -8.28
CA ALA A 275 2.63 -8.54 -9.31
C ALA A 275 2.13 -8.09 -10.68
N ALA A 276 0.92 -7.56 -10.75
CA ALA A 276 0.34 -7.04 -11.99
C ALA A 276 1.08 -5.78 -12.49
N LEU A 277 1.48 -4.87 -11.58
CA LEU A 277 2.32 -3.70 -11.89
C LEU A 277 3.66 -4.11 -12.48
N ALA A 278 4.33 -5.07 -11.87
CA ALA A 278 5.62 -5.55 -12.38
C ALA A 278 5.49 -6.12 -13.80
N ARG A 279 4.39 -6.81 -14.13
CA ARG A 279 4.08 -7.27 -15.50
C ARG A 279 3.89 -6.11 -16.48
N THR A 280 3.12 -5.10 -16.07
CA THR A 280 2.82 -3.95 -16.95
C THR A 280 4.04 -3.03 -17.16
N THR A 281 4.92 -2.89 -16.17
CA THR A 281 6.13 -2.04 -16.29
C THR A 281 7.18 -2.64 -17.21
N ALA A 282 7.27 -3.96 -17.31
CA ALA A 282 8.18 -4.64 -18.23
C ALA A 282 7.93 -4.32 -19.72
N SER A 283 6.69 -3.95 -20.08
CA SER A 283 6.25 -3.62 -21.45
C SER A 283 6.11 -2.12 -21.72
N ARG A 284 6.53 -1.25 -20.81
CA ARG A 284 6.24 0.19 -20.86
C ARG A 284 7.34 1.04 -21.49
N ALA A 285 6.90 2.14 -22.11
CA ALA A 285 7.79 3.24 -22.48
C ALA A 285 8.41 3.87 -21.21
N ALA A 286 9.68 4.25 -21.29
CA ALA A 286 10.35 4.97 -20.21
C ALA A 286 9.54 6.23 -19.82
N GLY A 287 9.29 6.41 -18.52
CA GLY A 287 8.58 7.58 -18.00
C GLY A 287 7.11 7.37 -17.61
N SER A 288 6.56 6.18 -17.78
CA SER A 288 5.18 5.87 -17.33
C SER A 288 5.16 5.57 -15.82
N HIS A 289 4.62 6.48 -15.02
CA HIS A 289 4.54 6.37 -13.56
C HIS A 289 3.13 5.98 -13.07
N ILE A 290 3.07 5.28 -11.93
CA ILE A 290 1.82 4.83 -11.31
C ILE A 290 1.78 5.25 -9.84
N TYR A 291 0.62 5.69 -9.41
CA TYR A 291 0.28 5.81 -8.00
C TYR A 291 -0.39 4.52 -7.52
N LEU A 292 0.15 3.90 -6.49
CA LEU A 292 -0.49 2.80 -5.76
C LEU A 292 -1.06 3.35 -4.46
N VAL A 293 -2.36 3.49 -4.40
CA VAL A 293 -3.07 4.02 -3.23
C VAL A 293 -3.56 2.87 -2.36
N VAL A 294 -3.24 2.94 -1.08
CA VAL A 294 -3.80 2.06 -0.04
C VAL A 294 -4.59 2.95 0.90
N ASP A 295 -5.90 2.98 0.71
CA ASP A 295 -6.78 3.66 1.66
C ASP A 295 -6.98 2.81 2.91
N GLU A 296 -7.27 3.42 4.07
CA GLU A 296 -7.36 2.72 5.35
C GLU A 296 -6.13 1.87 5.70
N ALA A 297 -4.94 2.36 5.38
CA ALA A 297 -3.69 1.61 5.52
C ALA A 297 -3.41 1.10 6.96
N TRP A 298 -4.07 1.68 7.98
CA TRP A 298 -4.02 1.20 9.36
C TRP A 298 -4.47 -0.27 9.49
N ALA A 299 -5.40 -0.73 8.64
CA ALA A 299 -5.87 -2.12 8.68
C ALA A 299 -4.76 -3.12 8.32
N ILE A 300 -3.86 -2.73 7.41
CA ILE A 300 -2.66 -3.53 7.09
C ILE A 300 -1.65 -3.46 8.24
N LEU A 301 -1.45 -2.27 8.80
CA LEU A 301 -0.46 -2.03 9.84
C LEU A 301 -0.80 -2.70 11.17
N SER A 302 -2.09 -2.98 11.43
CA SER A 302 -2.53 -3.71 12.62
C SER A 302 -2.01 -5.15 12.68
N ASN A 303 -1.50 -5.69 11.56
CA ASN A 303 -0.94 -7.03 11.50
C ASN A 303 0.55 -7.01 11.17
N LEU A 304 1.38 -7.49 12.11
CA LEU A 304 2.84 -7.45 12.03
C LEU A 304 3.41 -8.10 10.75
N GLY A 305 2.91 -9.28 10.38
CA GLY A 305 3.39 -10.00 9.21
C GLY A 305 3.10 -9.22 7.92
N VAL A 306 1.90 -8.68 7.82
CA VAL A 306 1.44 -7.90 6.66
C VAL A 306 2.16 -6.55 6.59
N ALA A 307 2.38 -5.89 7.74
CA ALA A 307 3.12 -4.63 7.82
C ALA A 307 4.58 -4.77 7.33
N ARG A 308 5.28 -5.84 7.73
CA ARG A 308 6.64 -6.15 7.24
C ARG A 308 6.67 -6.36 5.73
N TRP A 309 5.70 -7.11 5.22
CA TRP A 309 5.59 -7.34 3.79
C TRP A 309 5.32 -6.04 3.03
N LEU A 310 4.40 -5.20 3.51
CA LEU A 310 4.11 -3.90 2.89
C LEU A 310 5.35 -3.00 2.86
N GLN A 311 6.09 -2.89 3.96
CA GLN A 311 7.32 -2.10 4.03
C GLN A 311 8.37 -2.58 3.01
N SER A 312 8.59 -3.90 2.91
CA SER A 312 9.50 -4.47 1.92
C SER A 312 9.08 -4.12 0.51
N SER A 313 7.79 -4.19 0.24
CA SER A 313 7.19 -3.85 -1.06
C SER A 313 7.35 -2.38 -1.41
N TRP A 314 7.22 -1.48 -0.45
CA TRP A 314 7.42 -0.04 -0.66
C TRP A 314 8.85 0.31 -1.07
N LYS A 315 9.84 -0.36 -0.48
CA LYS A 315 11.25 -0.18 -0.86
C LYS A 315 11.53 -0.57 -2.31
N LEU A 316 10.82 -1.57 -2.83
CA LEU A 316 10.98 -2.05 -4.20
C LEU A 316 10.20 -1.23 -5.24
N SER A 317 9.12 -0.57 -4.85
CA SER A 317 8.22 0.14 -5.76
C SER A 317 8.91 1.26 -6.55
N ARG A 318 9.91 1.93 -5.95
CA ARG A 318 10.71 2.96 -6.59
C ARG A 318 11.39 2.47 -7.88
N ALA A 319 11.96 1.26 -7.86
CA ALA A 319 12.60 0.65 -9.02
C ALA A 319 11.58 0.35 -10.14
N LEU A 320 10.30 0.24 -9.82
CA LEU A 320 9.20 0.00 -10.74
C LEU A 320 8.52 1.28 -11.24
N GLY A 321 9.01 2.48 -10.88
CA GLY A 321 8.36 3.75 -11.21
C GLY A 321 7.00 3.93 -10.54
N VAL A 322 6.83 3.38 -9.34
CA VAL A 322 5.61 3.44 -8.54
C VAL A 322 5.80 4.42 -7.38
N SER A 323 4.81 5.25 -7.12
CA SER A 323 4.66 6.04 -5.90
C SER A 323 3.55 5.42 -5.06
N ASN A 324 3.86 5.05 -3.84
CA ASN A 324 2.84 4.56 -2.91
C ASN A 324 2.21 5.73 -2.15
N ILE A 325 0.90 5.70 -1.99
CA ILE A 325 0.13 6.65 -1.18
C ILE A 325 -0.61 5.86 -0.12
N ALA A 326 -0.23 6.03 1.15
CA ALA A 326 -0.99 5.47 2.28
C ALA A 326 -1.88 6.54 2.90
N VAL A 327 -3.15 6.21 3.11
CA VAL A 327 -4.10 7.09 3.79
C VAL A 327 -4.37 6.54 5.19
N LEU A 328 -4.15 7.38 6.19
CA LEU A 328 -4.26 7.06 7.61
C LEU A 328 -5.16 8.07 8.33
N HIS A 329 -5.80 7.66 9.42
CA HIS A 329 -6.70 8.56 10.16
C HIS A 329 -5.95 9.45 11.13
N ARG A 330 -5.11 8.86 11.96
CA ARG A 330 -4.39 9.57 13.03
C ARG A 330 -2.93 9.20 13.00
N VAL A 331 -2.11 10.13 13.42
CA VAL A 331 -0.69 9.87 13.61
C VAL A 331 -0.48 8.87 14.76
N SER A 332 -1.34 8.95 15.80
CA SER A 332 -1.33 7.99 16.91
C SER A 332 -1.72 6.57 16.51
N ASP A 333 -2.45 6.37 15.41
CA ASP A 333 -2.78 5.02 14.91
C ASP A 333 -1.49 4.21 14.63
N LEU A 334 -0.41 4.89 14.22
CA LEU A 334 0.89 4.25 14.03
C LEU A 334 1.55 3.79 15.35
N ARG A 335 1.20 4.43 16.47
CA ARG A 335 1.69 4.04 17.81
C ARG A 335 0.77 3.03 18.49
N SER A 336 -0.51 3.03 18.16
CA SER A 336 -1.52 2.16 18.77
C SER A 336 -1.56 0.75 18.19
N VAL A 337 -0.79 0.49 17.13
CA VAL A 337 -0.70 -0.82 16.46
C VAL A 337 -0.11 -1.92 17.35
N GLY A 338 0.56 -1.55 18.46
CA GLY A 338 1.15 -2.48 19.43
C GLY A 338 1.63 -1.79 20.72
N ALA A 339 2.27 -2.52 21.62
CA ALA A 339 2.93 -1.91 22.78
C ALA A 339 4.00 -0.91 22.33
N SER A 340 4.26 0.13 23.12
CA SER A 340 5.08 1.30 22.74
C SER A 340 6.46 0.98 22.12
N ASP A 341 7.06 -0.15 22.50
CA ASP A 341 8.36 -0.61 21.99
C ASP A 341 8.21 -1.83 21.06
N SER A 342 7.01 -2.06 20.51
CA SER A 342 6.76 -3.23 19.67
C SER A 342 7.38 -3.05 18.28
N GLU A 343 7.73 -4.18 17.67
CA GLU A 343 8.20 -4.22 16.28
C GLU A 343 7.17 -3.64 15.30
N GLN A 344 5.88 -3.71 15.61
CA GLN A 344 4.80 -3.11 14.81
C GLN A 344 4.92 -1.59 14.75
N VAL A 345 5.18 -0.94 15.90
CA VAL A 345 5.40 0.50 15.96
C VAL A 345 6.65 0.89 15.17
N ALA A 346 7.73 0.12 15.30
CA ALA A 346 8.95 0.36 14.53
C ALA A 346 8.72 0.23 13.01
N LEU A 347 7.91 -0.75 12.58
CA LEU A 347 7.54 -0.91 11.16
C LEU A 347 6.66 0.24 10.65
N ALA A 348 5.70 0.68 11.45
CA ALA A 348 4.85 1.82 11.10
C ALA A 348 5.67 3.11 11.00
N GLN A 349 6.62 3.33 11.91
CA GLN A 349 7.60 4.43 11.82
C GLN A 349 8.52 4.29 10.60
N GLY A 350 8.92 3.06 10.26
CA GLY A 350 9.70 2.77 9.06
C GLY A 350 8.97 3.16 7.77
N LEU A 351 7.66 2.93 7.68
CA LEU A 351 6.86 3.38 6.54
C LEU A 351 6.82 4.91 6.40
N LEU A 352 6.80 5.63 7.54
CA LEU A 352 6.94 7.08 7.54
C LEU A 352 8.31 7.52 7.04
N ALA A 353 9.37 6.86 7.48
CA ALA A 353 10.73 7.15 7.04
C ALA A 353 10.92 6.83 5.53
N ASP A 354 10.22 5.82 5.02
CA ASP A 354 10.20 5.46 3.61
C ASP A 354 9.23 6.35 2.78
N SER A 355 8.64 7.40 3.37
CA SER A 355 7.73 8.36 2.72
C SER A 355 8.21 9.80 2.95
N GLU A 356 8.78 10.39 1.93
CA GLU A 356 9.31 11.77 1.99
C GLU A 356 8.21 12.83 2.00
N THR A 357 7.10 12.56 1.31
CA THR A 357 5.97 13.48 1.27
C THR A 357 4.96 13.14 2.34
N ARG A 358 4.63 14.11 3.17
CA ARG A 358 3.65 13.98 4.25
C ARG A 358 2.59 15.05 4.11
N VAL A 359 1.36 14.62 3.85
CA VAL A 359 0.19 15.50 3.78
C VAL A 359 -0.57 15.37 5.10
N VAL A 360 -0.61 16.45 5.87
CA VAL A 360 -1.19 16.43 7.21
C VAL A 360 -2.38 17.39 7.26
N TYR A 361 -3.56 16.83 7.50
CA TYR A 361 -4.78 17.59 7.77
C TYR A 361 -4.90 17.89 9.26
N ALA A 362 -5.84 18.74 9.62
CA ALA A 362 -6.13 19.10 11.00
C ALA A 362 -6.11 17.88 11.94
N GLN A 363 -5.40 18.03 13.04
CA GLN A 363 -5.32 17.03 14.12
C GLN A 363 -6.11 17.52 15.33
N SER A 364 -6.61 16.58 16.15
CA SER A 364 -7.21 16.97 17.42
C SER A 364 -6.14 17.49 18.39
N PRO A 365 -6.51 18.33 19.37
CA PRO A 365 -5.55 18.83 20.37
C PRO A 365 -4.78 17.69 21.08
N GLY A 366 -5.43 16.56 21.33
CA GLY A 366 -4.79 15.39 21.95
C GLY A 366 -3.77 14.69 21.05
N GLU A 367 -3.83 14.88 19.72
CA GLU A 367 -2.94 14.28 18.74
C GLU A 367 -1.73 15.16 18.39
N LEU A 368 -1.79 16.47 18.73
CA LEU A 368 -0.78 17.43 18.31
C LEU A 368 0.62 17.10 18.81
N ALA A 369 0.74 16.69 20.07
CA ALA A 369 2.04 16.34 20.66
C ALA A 369 2.65 15.11 19.96
N ALA A 370 1.83 14.09 19.74
CA ALA A 370 2.25 12.87 19.04
C ALA A 370 2.60 13.15 17.57
N ALA A 371 1.81 13.99 16.89
CA ALA A 371 2.06 14.40 15.53
C ALA A 371 3.37 15.21 15.42
N SER A 372 3.58 16.19 16.29
CA SER A 372 4.78 17.02 16.31
C SER A 372 6.05 16.20 16.51
N GLU A 373 6.02 15.25 17.45
CA GLU A 373 7.15 14.36 17.71
C GLU A 373 7.41 13.39 16.54
N LEU A 374 6.37 12.69 16.08
CA LEU A 374 6.51 11.63 15.06
C LEU A 374 6.87 12.20 13.68
N LEU A 375 6.34 13.39 13.34
CA LEU A 375 6.59 14.05 12.06
C LEU A 375 7.77 15.02 12.13
N SER A 376 8.36 15.22 13.32
CA SER A 376 9.46 16.15 13.57
C SER A 376 9.11 17.59 13.15
N LEU A 377 7.89 18.02 13.48
CA LEU A 377 7.41 19.35 13.11
C LEU A 377 8.15 20.45 13.87
N SER A 378 8.41 21.56 13.20
CA SER A 378 8.85 22.80 13.83
C SER A 378 7.72 23.39 14.71
N SER A 379 8.06 24.30 15.60
CA SER A 379 7.07 25.01 16.42
C SER A 379 6.02 25.73 15.58
N THR A 380 6.43 26.35 14.48
CA THR A 380 5.52 27.04 13.55
C THR A 380 4.56 26.07 12.85
N GLU A 381 5.04 24.94 12.37
CA GLU A 381 4.19 23.92 11.76
C GLU A 381 3.20 23.31 12.77
N ALA A 382 3.64 23.06 14.00
CA ALA A 382 2.77 22.55 15.07
C ALA A 382 1.66 23.55 15.46
N GLU A 383 1.95 24.87 15.42
CA GLU A 383 0.96 25.92 15.66
C GLU A 383 -0.07 26.06 14.52
N LEU A 384 0.31 25.72 13.28
CA LEU A 384 -0.59 25.78 12.12
C LEU A 384 -1.57 24.60 12.07
N LEU A 385 -1.15 23.41 12.49
CA LEU A 385 -1.96 22.19 12.37
C LEU A 385 -3.40 22.29 12.90
N PRO A 386 -3.68 22.93 14.04
CA PRO A 386 -5.06 23.08 14.53
C PRO A 386 -5.91 24.05 13.71
N GLN A 387 -5.29 24.87 12.87
CA GLN A 387 -5.95 25.92 12.10
C GLN A 387 -6.35 25.45 10.69
N LEU A 388 -5.88 24.27 10.28
CA LEU A 388 -6.15 23.67 8.95
C LEU A 388 -7.57 23.01 8.86
#